data_5d2e57bf60d8e813aad29d61c4821cee
#
_entry.id   5d2e57bf60d8e813aad29d61c4821cee
#
_cell.length_a   1.000
_cell.length_b   1.000
_cell.length_c   1.000
_cell.angle_alpha   90.00
_cell.angle_beta   90.00
_cell.angle_gamma   90.00
#
_symmetry.space_group_name_H-M   'P 1'
#
loop_
_entity.id
_entity.type
_entity.pdbx_description
1 polymer ?
#
loop_
_entity_poly.entity_id
_entity_poly.type
_entity_poly.pdbx_seq_one_letter_code
_entity_poly.pdbx_strand_id
1 'polypeptide(L)'
;MVYLSIIFLLLDVLLASVEKKSLVTCVSECWYHIKWTHYALLTLAALMMLPPMLDCTPYNWQFLAFFACASLVFVATAPSYLEKFEGRVHSISAITCAACAIAWAVAVVPVALIGCALLIVAAFDKKHRLLWLELSAFATAYIGVILL
;
A
#
# COMPACT_ATOMS: atom_id res chain seq x y z
N MET A 1 -5.65 -5.54 -14.67
CA MET A 1 -4.85 -4.46 -14.03
C MET A 1 -4.58 -4.76 -12.56
N VAL A 2 -5.57 -5.17 -11.76
CA VAL A 2 -5.36 -5.46 -10.32
C VAL A 2 -4.27 -6.49 -10.06
N TYR A 3 -4.20 -7.59 -10.82
CA TYR A 3 -3.12 -8.59 -10.66
C TYR A 3 -1.73 -8.06 -10.97
N LEU A 4 -1.59 -7.12 -11.92
CA LEU A 4 -0.33 -6.44 -12.20
C LEU A 4 0.09 -5.55 -11.02
N SER A 5 -0.87 -4.84 -10.42
CA SER A 5 -0.63 -4.06 -9.21
C SER A 5 -0.11 -4.93 -8.06
N ILE A 6 -0.74 -6.09 -7.83
CA ILE A 6 -0.28 -7.05 -6.82
C ILE A 6 1.14 -7.53 -7.12
N ILE A 7 1.42 -7.88 -8.39
CA ILE A 7 2.75 -8.35 -8.81
C ILE A 7 3.80 -7.27 -8.54
N PHE A 8 3.54 -6.00 -8.89
CA PHE A 8 4.49 -4.92 -8.66
C PHE A 8 4.77 -4.70 -7.17
N LEU A 9 3.73 -4.74 -6.31
CA LEU A 9 3.91 -4.62 -4.86
C LEU A 9 4.72 -5.79 -4.29
N LEU A 10 4.41 -7.03 -4.71
CA LEU A 10 5.13 -8.20 -4.23
C LEU A 10 6.58 -8.22 -4.72
N LEU A 11 6.85 -7.81 -5.97
CA LEU A 11 8.19 -7.67 -6.50
C LEU A 11 9.00 -6.63 -5.72
N ASP A 12 8.39 -5.51 -5.35
CA ASP A 12 9.04 -4.47 -4.56
C ASP A 12 9.56 -5.02 -3.23
N VAL A 13 8.67 -5.65 -2.45
CA VAL A 13 9.02 -6.25 -1.15
C VAL A 13 10.03 -7.41 -1.31
N LEU A 14 9.85 -8.24 -2.35
CA LEU A 14 10.73 -9.39 -2.59
C LEU A 14 12.15 -8.93 -2.96
N LEU A 15 12.29 -8.05 -3.94
CA LEU A 15 13.61 -7.56 -4.40
C LEU A 15 14.36 -6.86 -3.27
N ALA A 16 13.68 -6.01 -2.50
CA ALA A 16 14.29 -5.35 -1.35
C ALA A 16 14.71 -6.35 -0.26
N SER A 17 13.90 -7.39 -0.01
CA SER A 17 14.22 -8.42 0.97
C SER A 17 15.41 -9.29 0.53
N VAL A 18 15.53 -9.58 -0.76
CA VAL A 18 16.69 -10.30 -1.34
C VAL A 18 17.96 -9.47 -1.19
N GLU A 19 17.91 -8.17 -1.53
CA GLU A 19 19.06 -7.26 -1.40
C GLU A 19 19.49 -7.09 0.06
N LYS A 20 18.53 -6.94 0.96
CA LYS A 20 18.76 -6.87 2.41
C LYS A 20 19.23 -8.19 3.02
N LYS A 21 19.04 -9.33 2.35
CA LYS A 21 19.24 -10.70 2.87
C LYS A 21 18.36 -11.06 4.09
N SER A 22 17.25 -10.37 4.25
CA SER A 22 16.23 -10.62 5.28
C SER A 22 14.94 -9.90 4.93
N LEU A 23 13.81 -10.32 5.51
CA LEU A 23 12.54 -9.62 5.30
C LEU A 23 12.64 -8.14 5.73
N VAL A 24 12.12 -7.24 4.89
CA VAL A 24 12.00 -5.80 5.23
C VAL A 24 11.02 -5.60 6.39
N THR A 25 11.20 -4.52 7.15
CA THR A 25 10.37 -4.23 8.33
C THR A 25 9.13 -3.39 8.00
N CYS A 26 9.15 -2.72 6.85
CA CYS A 26 8.03 -1.97 6.26
C CYS A 26 8.24 -1.83 4.75
N VAL A 27 7.18 -1.50 4.01
CA VAL A 27 7.26 -1.29 2.56
C VAL A 27 8.18 -0.11 2.23
N SER A 28 8.12 0.97 2.98
CA SER A 28 9.00 2.13 2.77
C SER A 28 10.50 1.85 2.98
N GLU A 29 10.86 0.80 3.73
CA GLU A 29 12.25 0.36 3.83
C GLU A 29 12.83 -0.12 2.49
N CYS A 30 11.98 -0.60 1.58
CA CYS A 30 12.40 -1.07 0.25
C CYS A 30 13.22 0.00 -0.50
N TRP A 31 12.88 1.27 -0.31
CA TRP A 31 13.61 2.38 -0.93
C TRP A 31 15.11 2.37 -0.61
N TYR A 32 15.52 2.01 0.60
CA TYR A 32 16.94 1.99 0.99
C TYR A 32 17.74 0.92 0.26
N HIS A 33 17.08 -0.17 -0.13
CA HIS A 33 17.72 -1.30 -0.77
C HIS A 33 17.68 -1.22 -2.29
N ILE A 34 16.54 -0.80 -2.88
CA ILE A 34 16.33 -0.82 -4.33
C ILE A 34 15.98 0.55 -4.96
N LYS A 35 16.01 1.64 -4.16
CA LYS A 35 15.90 3.05 -4.60
C LYS A 35 14.89 3.30 -5.74
N TRP A 36 15.39 3.62 -6.94
CA TRP A 36 14.57 3.93 -8.11
C TRP A 36 13.64 2.79 -8.54
N THR A 37 14.02 1.55 -8.29
CA THR A 37 13.16 0.38 -8.55
C THR A 37 11.95 0.39 -7.63
N HIS A 38 12.12 0.70 -6.33
CA HIS A 38 11.01 0.90 -5.40
C HIS A 38 10.05 1.99 -5.87
N TYR A 39 10.59 3.17 -6.23
CA TYR A 39 9.79 4.27 -6.78
C TYR A 39 8.94 3.81 -7.98
N ALA A 40 9.57 3.13 -8.94
CA ALA A 40 8.89 2.67 -10.14
C ALA A 40 7.82 1.62 -9.81
N LEU A 41 8.16 0.59 -9.03
CA LEU A 41 7.25 -0.52 -8.72
C LEU A 41 6.04 -0.06 -7.90
N LEU A 42 6.26 0.75 -6.86
CA LEU A 42 5.16 1.22 -6.02
C LEU A 42 4.27 2.22 -6.76
N THR A 43 4.85 3.10 -7.60
CA THR A 43 4.07 4.00 -8.46
C THR A 43 3.26 3.21 -9.49
N LEU A 44 3.85 2.20 -10.14
CA LEU A 44 3.13 1.34 -11.08
C LEU A 44 2.02 0.55 -10.37
N ALA A 45 2.27 0.05 -9.16
CA ALA A 45 1.24 -0.60 -8.37
C ALA A 45 0.03 0.32 -8.13
N ALA A 46 0.28 1.57 -7.73
CA ALA A 46 -0.77 2.57 -7.53
C ALA A 46 -1.55 2.88 -8.82
N LEU A 47 -0.83 3.12 -9.92
CA LEU A 47 -1.44 3.44 -11.22
C LEU A 47 -2.24 2.27 -11.81
N MET A 48 -1.79 1.03 -11.63
CA MET A 48 -2.52 -0.17 -12.08
C MET A 48 -3.72 -0.49 -11.19
N MET A 49 -3.73 -0.03 -9.94
CA MET A 49 -4.84 -0.23 -9.02
C MET A 49 -5.96 0.81 -9.22
N LEU A 50 -5.61 2.04 -9.59
CA LEU A 50 -6.55 3.15 -9.65
C LEU A 50 -7.75 2.90 -10.61
N PRO A 51 -7.57 2.52 -11.89
CA PRO A 51 -8.71 2.30 -12.78
C PRO A 51 -9.69 1.24 -12.26
N PRO A 52 -9.28 0.00 -11.92
CA PRO A 52 -10.23 -1.01 -11.45
C PRO A 52 -10.91 -0.60 -10.15
N MET A 53 -10.21 0.14 -9.26
CA MET A 53 -10.80 0.63 -8.03
C MET A 53 -11.85 1.72 -8.28
N LEU A 54 -11.64 2.61 -9.27
CA LEU A 54 -12.64 3.59 -9.69
C LEU A 54 -13.84 2.95 -10.38
N ASP A 55 -13.60 1.97 -11.27
CA ASP A 55 -14.63 1.30 -12.05
C ASP A 55 -15.65 0.56 -11.16
N CYS A 56 -15.17 -0.07 -10.08
CA CYS A 56 -16.03 -0.79 -9.15
C CYS A 56 -16.61 0.09 -8.02
N THR A 57 -16.27 1.38 -7.98
CA THR A 57 -16.69 2.28 -6.90
C THR A 57 -17.83 3.19 -7.32
N PRO A 58 -18.96 3.25 -6.56
CA PRO A 58 -20.00 4.25 -6.79
C PRO A 58 -19.43 5.67 -6.79
N TYR A 59 -19.96 6.53 -7.68
CA TYR A 59 -19.44 7.90 -7.90
C TYR A 59 -19.19 8.69 -6.61
N ASN A 60 -20.09 8.60 -5.64
CA ASN A 60 -19.97 9.32 -4.37
C ASN A 60 -18.78 8.90 -3.51
N TRP A 61 -18.16 7.75 -3.76
CA TRP A 61 -17.05 7.20 -3.00
C TRP A 61 -15.73 7.13 -3.78
N GLN A 62 -15.74 7.50 -5.06
CA GLN A 62 -14.55 7.46 -5.93
C GLN A 62 -13.39 8.31 -5.41
N PHE A 63 -13.68 9.38 -4.66
CA PHE A 63 -12.64 10.19 -4.04
C PHE A 63 -11.76 9.38 -3.06
N LEU A 64 -12.32 8.39 -2.36
CA LEU A 64 -11.53 7.52 -1.46
C LEU A 64 -10.55 6.66 -2.26
N ALA A 65 -11.01 6.06 -3.36
CA ALA A 65 -10.15 5.30 -4.27
C ALA A 65 -9.03 6.16 -4.83
N PHE A 66 -9.37 7.38 -5.29
CA PHE A 66 -8.40 8.33 -5.83
C PHE A 66 -7.35 8.73 -4.78
N PHE A 67 -7.77 9.14 -3.57
CA PHE A 67 -6.84 9.56 -2.53
C PHE A 67 -5.99 8.40 -2.02
N ALA A 68 -6.51 7.18 -1.93
CA ALA A 68 -5.72 6.01 -1.57
C ALA A 68 -4.56 5.80 -2.56
N CYS A 69 -4.85 5.75 -3.86
CA CYS A 69 -3.82 5.54 -4.89
C CYS A 69 -2.88 6.74 -5.06
N ALA A 70 -3.40 7.96 -5.06
CA ALA A 70 -2.58 9.17 -5.17
C ALA A 70 -1.61 9.30 -3.98
N SER A 71 -2.08 9.04 -2.76
CA SER A 71 -1.23 9.07 -1.57
C SER A 71 -0.13 8.00 -1.63
N LEU A 72 -0.41 6.83 -2.23
CA LEU A 72 0.61 5.79 -2.42
C LEU A 72 1.75 6.25 -3.35
N VAL A 73 1.44 7.04 -4.38
CA VAL A 73 2.47 7.66 -5.24
C VAL A 73 3.34 8.62 -4.42
N PHE A 74 2.75 9.42 -3.52
CA PHE A 74 3.53 10.28 -2.63
C PHE A 74 4.40 9.50 -1.65
N VAL A 75 3.92 8.35 -1.14
CA VAL A 75 4.73 7.44 -0.32
C VAL A 75 5.95 6.95 -1.11
N ALA A 76 5.77 6.59 -2.38
CA ALA A 76 6.85 6.12 -3.24
C ALA A 76 7.89 7.21 -3.53
N THR A 77 7.46 8.48 -3.68
CA THR A 77 8.32 9.60 -4.09
C THR A 77 9.01 10.32 -2.94
N ALA A 78 8.50 10.21 -1.71
CA ALA A 78 9.02 10.91 -0.54
C ALA A 78 9.66 9.90 0.44
N PRO A 79 10.95 9.55 0.29
CA PRO A 79 11.61 8.64 1.22
C PRO A 79 11.67 9.26 2.62
N SER A 80 11.23 8.50 3.63
CA SER A 80 10.88 9.00 4.96
C SER A 80 12.06 9.56 5.79
N TYR A 81 13.31 9.48 5.31
CA TYR A 81 14.47 9.70 6.18
C TYR A 81 15.53 10.66 5.64
N LEU A 82 15.38 11.22 4.45
CA LEU A 82 16.39 12.14 3.90
C LEU A 82 16.28 13.54 4.51
N GLU A 83 15.05 14.07 4.60
CA GLU A 83 14.80 15.39 5.19
C GLU A 83 13.55 15.39 6.07
N LYS A 84 13.46 16.34 7.03
CA LYS A 84 12.29 16.47 7.92
C LYS A 84 10.97 16.74 7.15
N PHE A 85 11.06 17.43 6.03
CA PHE A 85 9.88 17.71 5.19
C PHE A 85 9.41 16.45 4.47
N GLU A 86 10.30 15.72 3.82
CA GLU A 86 9.99 14.46 3.12
C GLU A 86 9.42 13.42 4.08
N GLY A 87 10.00 13.28 5.28
CA GLY A 87 9.47 12.37 6.30
C GLY A 87 8.05 12.71 6.76
N ARG A 88 7.67 14.00 6.81
CA ARG A 88 6.29 14.41 7.11
C ARG A 88 5.37 14.11 5.94
N VAL A 89 5.76 14.41 4.71
CA VAL A 89 4.98 14.10 3.51
C VAL A 89 4.75 12.60 3.43
N HIS A 90 5.80 11.78 3.61
CA HIS A 90 5.71 10.33 3.62
C HIS A 90 4.69 9.83 4.65
N SER A 91 4.84 10.24 5.92
CA SER A 91 3.97 9.77 7.01
C SER A 91 2.51 10.17 6.83
N ILE A 92 2.25 11.42 6.42
CA ILE A 92 0.89 11.89 6.14
C ILE A 92 0.29 11.10 4.98
N SER A 93 1.05 10.89 3.91
CA SER A 93 0.59 10.16 2.73
C SER A 93 0.32 8.68 3.06
N ALA A 94 1.18 8.02 3.84
CA ALA A 94 0.98 6.64 4.26
C ALA A 94 -0.29 6.48 5.11
N ILE A 95 -0.52 7.39 6.06
CA ILE A 95 -1.74 7.40 6.88
C ILE A 95 -2.97 7.66 6.01
N THR A 96 -2.91 8.64 5.11
CA THR A 96 -4.02 8.96 4.19
C THR A 96 -4.33 7.78 3.28
N CYS A 97 -3.30 7.13 2.70
CA CYS A 97 -3.47 5.94 1.86
C CYS A 97 -4.21 4.84 2.61
N ALA A 98 -3.74 4.45 3.80
CA ALA A 98 -4.35 3.39 4.59
C ALA A 98 -5.77 3.76 5.06
N ALA A 99 -5.99 4.99 5.54
CA ALA A 99 -7.28 5.46 6.00
C ALA A 99 -8.32 5.49 4.86
N CYS A 100 -7.94 6.01 3.67
CA CYS A 100 -8.83 6.04 2.51
C CYS A 100 -9.14 4.63 1.99
N ALA A 101 -8.15 3.71 1.95
CA ALA A 101 -8.37 2.33 1.52
C ALA A 101 -9.33 1.58 2.46
N ILE A 102 -9.17 1.73 3.77
CA ILE A 102 -10.06 1.11 4.77
C ILE A 102 -11.46 1.75 4.72
N ALA A 103 -11.54 3.08 4.66
CA ALA A 103 -12.83 3.79 4.56
C ALA A 103 -13.58 3.41 3.29
N TRP A 104 -12.88 3.26 2.16
CA TRP A 104 -13.43 2.74 0.92
C TRP A 104 -13.98 1.31 1.09
N ALA A 105 -13.21 0.42 1.70
CA ALA A 105 -13.66 -0.95 1.94
C ALA A 105 -14.91 -0.98 2.82
N VAL A 106 -14.97 -0.18 3.89
CA VAL A 106 -16.16 -0.07 4.77
C VAL A 106 -17.38 0.41 3.99
N ALA A 107 -17.21 1.43 3.13
CA ALA A 107 -18.31 2.07 2.42
C ALA A 107 -18.84 1.26 1.21
N VAL A 108 -17.93 0.53 0.52
CA VAL A 108 -18.23 -0.09 -0.79
C VAL A 108 -18.31 -1.60 -0.70
N VAL A 109 -17.40 -2.23 0.03
CA VAL A 109 -17.26 -3.70 0.07
C VAL A 109 -16.81 -4.19 1.46
N PRO A 110 -17.67 -4.10 2.49
CA PRO A 110 -17.26 -4.39 3.88
C PRO A 110 -16.62 -5.77 4.09
N VAL A 111 -16.96 -6.77 3.27
CA VAL A 111 -16.36 -8.12 3.34
C VAL A 111 -14.85 -8.10 3.06
N ALA A 112 -14.35 -7.09 2.34
CA ALA A 112 -12.91 -6.93 2.07
C ALA A 112 -12.09 -6.67 3.34
N LEU A 113 -12.73 -6.27 4.45
CA LEU A 113 -12.07 -6.12 5.75
C LEU A 113 -11.47 -7.43 6.27
N ILE A 114 -11.76 -8.57 5.63
CA ILE A 114 -11.03 -9.83 5.89
C ILE A 114 -9.52 -9.67 5.64
N GLY A 115 -9.10 -8.72 4.78
CA GLY A 115 -7.69 -8.36 4.60
C GLY A 115 -7.03 -7.86 5.88
N CYS A 116 -7.81 -7.30 6.82
CA CYS A 116 -7.35 -6.91 8.14
C CYS A 116 -6.96 -8.11 9.03
N ALA A 117 -7.22 -9.35 8.62
CA ALA A 117 -6.74 -10.53 9.34
C ALA A 117 -5.22 -10.55 9.50
N LEU A 118 -4.47 -9.89 8.59
CA LEU A 118 -3.02 -9.72 8.74
C LEU A 118 -2.62 -8.89 9.97
N LEU A 119 -3.53 -8.13 10.57
CA LEU A 119 -3.31 -7.46 11.86
C LEU A 119 -3.06 -8.47 13.00
N ILE A 120 -3.60 -9.68 12.89
CA ILE A 120 -3.33 -10.75 13.84
C ILE A 120 -1.84 -11.11 13.77
N VAL A 121 -1.28 -11.25 12.56
CA VAL A 121 0.15 -11.52 12.37
C VAL A 121 0.99 -10.37 12.94
N ALA A 122 0.59 -9.12 12.71
CA ALA A 122 1.23 -7.94 13.26
C ALA A 122 1.28 -7.91 14.81
N ALA A 123 0.30 -8.54 15.47
CA ALA A 123 0.27 -8.63 16.93
C ALA A 123 1.37 -9.54 17.48
N PHE A 124 1.71 -10.61 16.75
CA PHE A 124 2.70 -11.61 17.16
C PHE A 124 4.11 -11.32 16.62
N ASP A 125 4.23 -10.85 15.39
CA ASP A 125 5.52 -10.49 14.78
C ASP A 125 5.88 -9.02 15.04
N LYS A 126 6.39 -8.76 16.24
CA LYS A 126 6.78 -7.41 16.65
C LYS A 126 7.86 -6.79 15.77
N LYS A 127 8.75 -7.60 15.18
CA LYS A 127 9.86 -7.13 14.34
C LYS A 127 9.38 -6.54 13.02
N HIS A 128 8.38 -7.18 12.38
CA HIS A 128 7.85 -6.75 11.09
C HIS A 128 6.42 -6.19 11.21
N ARG A 129 6.07 -5.70 12.40
CA ARG A 129 4.71 -5.22 12.71
C ARG A 129 4.22 -4.19 11.71
N LEU A 130 5.07 -3.22 11.34
CA LEU A 130 4.70 -2.15 10.41
C LEU A 130 4.44 -2.71 9.01
N LEU A 131 5.26 -3.66 8.55
CA LEU A 131 5.03 -4.35 7.28
C LEU A 131 3.66 -5.02 7.23
N TRP A 132 3.28 -5.74 8.29
CA TRP A 132 1.98 -6.42 8.35
C TRP A 132 0.81 -5.44 8.41
N LEU A 133 0.97 -4.28 9.05
CA LEU A 133 -0.02 -3.19 9.06
C LEU A 133 -0.22 -2.63 7.64
N GLU A 134 0.86 -2.33 6.93
CA GLU A 134 0.81 -1.84 5.54
C GLU A 134 0.20 -2.89 4.61
N LEU A 135 0.66 -4.15 4.68
CA LEU A 135 0.12 -5.24 3.86
C LEU A 135 -1.36 -5.51 4.16
N SER A 136 -1.86 -5.28 5.37
CA SER A 136 -3.28 -5.43 5.69
C SER A 136 -4.14 -4.40 4.94
N ALA A 137 -3.68 -3.16 4.82
CA ALA A 137 -4.37 -2.13 4.05
C ALA A 137 -4.38 -2.47 2.55
N PHE A 138 -3.24 -2.91 1.99
CA PHE A 138 -3.16 -3.38 0.61
C PHE A 138 -4.06 -4.59 0.36
N ALA A 139 -3.99 -5.62 1.22
CA ALA A 139 -4.82 -6.81 1.10
C ALA A 139 -6.32 -6.46 1.11
N THR A 140 -6.73 -5.55 2.00
CA THR A 140 -8.11 -5.06 2.06
C THR A 140 -8.54 -4.42 0.74
N ALA A 141 -7.71 -3.53 0.17
CA ALA A 141 -8.02 -2.89 -1.10
C ALA A 141 -8.07 -3.90 -2.26
N TYR A 142 -7.09 -4.81 -2.37
CA TYR A 142 -7.05 -5.82 -3.43
C TYR A 142 -8.20 -6.81 -3.36
N ILE A 143 -8.51 -7.33 -2.17
CA ILE A 143 -9.66 -8.23 -1.95
C ILE A 143 -10.94 -7.51 -2.34
N GLY A 144 -11.08 -6.24 -1.96
CA GLY A 144 -12.25 -5.44 -2.32
C GLY A 144 -12.47 -5.34 -3.83
N VAL A 145 -11.43 -5.02 -4.59
CA VAL A 145 -11.54 -4.93 -6.07
C VAL A 145 -11.75 -6.29 -6.73
N ILE A 146 -11.22 -7.38 -6.17
CA ILE A 146 -11.39 -8.72 -6.73
C ILE A 146 -12.81 -9.26 -6.49
N LEU A 147 -13.46 -8.84 -5.41
CA LEU A 147 -14.80 -9.29 -5.03
C LEU A 147 -15.93 -8.50 -5.71
N LEU A 148 -15.63 -7.35 -6.32
CA LEU A 148 -16.58 -6.49 -7.04
C LEU A 148 -16.46 -6.65 -8.56
#